data_e05ea0771a4dff59d75b15d7c84123ef
#
_entry.id   e05ea0771a4dff59d75b15d7c84123ef
#
_cell.length_a   1.000
_cell.length_b   1.000
_cell.length_c   1.000
_cell.angle_alpha   90.00
_cell.angle_beta   90.00
_cell.angle_gamma   90.00
#
_symmetry.space_group_name_H-M   'P 1'
#
loop_
_entity.id
_entity.type
_entity.pdbx_description
1 polymer ?
#
loop_
_entity_poly.entity_id
_entity_poly.type
_entity_poly.pdbx_seq_one_letter_code
_entity_poly.pdbx_strand_id
1 'polypeptide(L)'
;AFFVKPQFNSWIELTYSQSQKALESYAENLQKAGYGCGIFMIDDGWAPYYGKWEFNAEAFPDPAAMVKKLHAYGFKVMLWTCPFITPDTAEFRYLCDLGALLKRKDGSPAIVEWWNGFSAVLDFTNPHAEEWYLSQNETLMRRYGVDGFKFDAGDAMYYDGLVSSEGKTDANGLCELWAKIAAKYTFNELRACWKCGNLSIVQRLCDKSHTWGENGLAALVPDMLAQGLLGYAYGCPDMIGGGNFADFTPEKMKNLDTELV
;
A
#
# COMPACT_ATOMS: atom_id res chain seq x y z
N ALA A 1 -11.83 -15.34 7.97
CA ALA A 1 -12.09 -14.26 8.96
C ALA A 1 -11.79 -12.87 8.40
N PHE A 2 -10.71 -12.70 7.63
CA PHE A 2 -10.28 -11.43 7.05
C PHE A 2 -11.37 -10.74 6.20
N PHE A 3 -12.08 -11.50 5.35
CA PHE A 3 -13.08 -10.97 4.41
C PHE A 3 -14.51 -10.85 4.97
N VAL A 4 -14.75 -11.24 6.20
CA VAL A 4 -16.07 -11.15 6.83
C VAL A 4 -16.16 -10.04 7.87
N LYS A 5 -15.14 -9.21 7.96
CA LYS A 5 -15.08 -8.07 8.86
C LYS A 5 -14.69 -6.81 8.09
N PRO A 6 -15.14 -5.63 8.52
CA PRO A 6 -14.81 -4.38 7.85
C PRO A 6 -13.31 -4.10 7.89
N GLN A 7 -12.82 -3.46 6.84
CA GLN A 7 -11.47 -2.91 6.75
C GLN A 7 -11.59 -1.39 6.85
N PHE A 8 -10.79 -0.78 7.70
CA PHE A 8 -10.71 0.66 7.87
C PHE A 8 -9.34 1.12 7.42
N ASN A 9 -9.32 2.18 6.62
CA ASN A 9 -8.10 2.79 6.10
C ASN A 9 -8.03 4.23 6.58
N SER A 10 -6.87 4.66 7.04
CA SER A 10 -6.68 6.01 7.57
C SER A 10 -6.52 7.09 6.48
N TRP A 11 -6.41 6.72 5.19
CA TRP A 11 -6.07 7.65 4.12
C TRP A 11 -7.06 8.80 3.99
N ILE A 12 -8.34 8.51 3.85
CA ILE A 12 -9.36 9.54 3.64
C ILE A 12 -9.56 10.41 4.89
N GLU A 13 -9.45 9.81 6.08
CA GLU A 13 -9.62 10.53 7.34
C GLU A 13 -8.44 11.47 7.64
N LEU A 14 -7.19 11.03 7.38
CA LEU A 14 -6.00 11.73 7.85
C LEU A 14 -5.09 12.21 6.72
N THR A 15 -5.17 11.63 5.54
CA THR A 15 -4.26 11.87 4.40
C THR A 15 -2.79 11.82 4.83
N TYR A 16 -1.99 12.82 4.55
CA TYR A 16 -0.59 12.91 4.99
C TYR A 16 -0.40 13.36 6.44
N SER A 17 -1.49 13.63 7.19
CA SER A 17 -1.43 14.07 8.59
C SER A 17 -1.50 12.90 9.58
N GLN A 18 -0.88 11.78 9.23
CA GLN A 18 -0.83 10.58 10.07
C GLN A 18 -0.11 10.86 11.38
N SER A 19 -0.71 10.51 12.50
CA SER A 19 -0.05 10.58 13.80
C SER A 19 -0.67 9.56 14.76
N GLN A 20 0.09 9.15 15.77
CA GLN A 20 -0.38 8.21 16.78
C GLN A 20 -1.68 8.69 17.43
N LYS A 21 -1.75 9.95 17.84
CA LYS A 21 -2.94 10.54 18.47
C LYS A 21 -4.15 10.51 17.55
N ALA A 22 -3.98 10.86 16.28
CA ALA A 22 -5.07 10.90 15.32
C ALA A 22 -5.61 9.49 15.03
N LEU A 23 -4.71 8.50 14.82
CA LEU A 23 -5.08 7.10 14.58
C LEU A 23 -5.80 6.48 15.79
N GLU A 24 -5.30 6.73 17.01
CA GLU A 24 -5.98 6.26 18.22
C GLU A 24 -7.37 6.88 18.37
N SER A 25 -7.51 8.18 18.08
CA SER A 25 -8.80 8.87 18.10
C SER A 25 -9.76 8.31 17.04
N TYR A 26 -9.28 8.05 15.84
CA TYR A 26 -10.06 7.44 14.77
C TYR A 26 -10.56 6.05 15.18
N ALA A 27 -9.69 5.19 15.70
CA ALA A 27 -10.07 3.87 16.20
C ALA A 27 -11.10 3.93 17.35
N GLU A 28 -10.94 4.86 18.28
CA GLU A 28 -11.89 5.08 19.37
C GLU A 28 -13.28 5.51 18.86
N ASN A 29 -13.31 6.37 17.84
CA ASN A 29 -14.56 6.80 17.22
C ASN A 29 -15.28 5.64 16.50
N LEU A 30 -14.54 4.77 15.82
CA LEU A 30 -15.10 3.55 15.23
C LEU A 30 -15.72 2.63 16.29
N GLN A 31 -15.05 2.48 17.44
CA GLN A 31 -15.59 1.70 18.57
C GLN A 31 -16.88 2.34 19.13
N LYS A 32 -16.88 3.66 19.37
CA LYS A 32 -18.06 4.38 19.88
C LYS A 32 -19.23 4.33 18.91
N ALA A 33 -18.97 4.32 17.61
CA ALA A 33 -19.99 4.20 16.57
C ALA A 33 -20.52 2.75 16.39
N GLY A 34 -19.93 1.78 17.08
CA GLY A 34 -20.39 0.39 17.07
C GLY A 34 -19.93 -0.41 15.84
N TYR A 35 -18.94 0.06 15.09
CA TYR A 35 -18.37 -0.69 13.99
C TYR A 35 -17.60 -1.91 14.50
N GLY A 36 -17.75 -3.03 13.79
CA GLY A 36 -16.98 -4.24 14.09
C GLY A 36 -15.51 -4.08 13.73
N CYS A 37 -14.62 -4.80 14.44
CA CYS A 37 -13.19 -4.72 14.24
C CYS A 37 -12.69 -5.81 13.28
N GLY A 38 -12.02 -5.39 12.22
CA GLY A 38 -11.33 -6.25 11.26
C GLY A 38 -9.91 -5.77 11.05
N ILE A 39 -9.64 -5.14 9.92
CA ILE A 39 -8.34 -4.53 9.61
C ILE A 39 -8.38 -3.04 9.95
N PHE A 40 -7.30 -2.55 10.54
CA PHE A 40 -6.98 -1.12 10.65
C PHE A 40 -5.71 -0.86 9.87
N MET A 41 -5.85 -0.23 8.72
CA MET A 41 -4.76 0.06 7.79
C MET A 41 -4.27 1.48 8.01
N ILE A 42 -3.02 1.63 8.41
CA ILE A 42 -2.32 2.90 8.52
C ILE A 42 -1.70 3.19 7.16
N ASP A 43 -2.26 4.17 6.46
CA ASP A 43 -1.89 4.52 5.09
C ASP A 43 -0.65 5.41 5.03
N ASP A 44 -0.29 5.89 3.84
CA ASP A 44 0.92 6.68 3.58
C ASP A 44 1.10 7.88 4.56
N GLY A 45 2.34 8.25 4.82
CA GLY A 45 2.72 9.35 5.73
C GLY A 45 3.06 8.93 7.16
N TRP A 46 3.10 7.63 7.48
CA TRP A 46 3.53 7.14 8.80
C TRP A 46 5.06 7.08 8.96
N ALA A 47 5.80 6.89 7.87
CA ALA A 47 7.26 6.82 7.82
C ALA A 47 7.88 8.20 7.53
N PRO A 48 9.16 8.46 7.89
CA PRO A 48 9.82 9.74 7.63
C PRO A 48 9.98 10.04 6.15
N TYR A 49 10.29 9.03 5.34
CA TYR A 49 10.41 9.08 3.87
C TYR A 49 10.41 7.66 3.28
N TYR A 50 10.22 7.54 1.97
CA TYR A 50 10.14 6.24 1.30
C TYR A 50 11.48 5.52 1.30
N GLY A 51 11.47 4.28 1.75
CA GLY A 51 12.65 3.46 1.96
C GLY A 51 13.15 3.44 3.41
N LYS A 52 12.72 4.37 4.25
CA LYS A 52 12.97 4.31 5.69
C LYS A 52 11.73 3.78 6.40
N TRP A 53 11.59 2.46 6.42
CA TRP A 53 10.40 1.79 6.96
C TRP A 53 10.49 1.68 8.50
N GLU A 54 10.38 2.83 9.15
CA GLU A 54 10.23 2.98 10.61
C GLU A 54 9.20 4.09 10.89
N PHE A 55 8.55 4.05 12.05
CA PHE A 55 7.63 5.12 12.40
C PHE A 55 8.36 6.45 12.62
N ASN A 56 7.80 7.52 12.06
CA ASN A 56 8.29 8.88 12.33
C ASN A 56 8.16 9.18 13.83
N ALA A 57 9.29 9.34 14.52
CA ALA A 57 9.32 9.45 15.98
C ALA A 57 8.60 10.70 16.54
N GLU A 58 8.47 11.76 15.74
CA GLU A 58 7.73 12.97 16.15
C GLU A 58 6.22 12.74 16.11
N ALA A 59 5.74 12.06 15.07
CA ALA A 59 4.31 11.77 14.91
C ALA A 59 3.85 10.54 15.70
N PHE A 60 4.78 9.60 15.97
CA PHE A 60 4.51 8.32 16.62
C PHE A 60 5.48 8.07 17.78
N PRO A 61 5.26 8.70 18.95
CA PRO A 61 6.19 8.60 20.09
C PRO A 61 6.25 7.19 20.70
N ASP A 62 5.19 6.40 20.63
CA ASP A 62 5.16 5.00 21.10
C ASP A 62 4.28 4.12 20.19
N PRO A 63 4.78 3.77 18.99
CA PRO A 63 4.02 2.98 18.05
C PRO A 63 3.70 1.56 18.55
N ALA A 64 4.52 0.99 19.44
CA ALA A 64 4.24 -0.32 20.01
C ALA A 64 3.01 -0.28 20.94
N ALA A 65 2.89 0.75 21.77
CA ALA A 65 1.70 0.96 22.60
C ALA A 65 0.46 1.23 21.74
N MET A 66 0.58 2.02 20.67
CA MET A 66 -0.52 2.27 19.73
C MET A 66 -1.02 0.97 19.10
N VAL A 67 -0.14 0.17 18.50
CA VAL A 67 -0.52 -1.12 17.88
C VAL A 67 -1.16 -2.05 18.90
N LYS A 68 -0.60 -2.15 20.11
CA LYS A 68 -1.18 -2.93 21.21
C LYS A 68 -2.59 -2.45 21.58
N LYS A 69 -2.84 -1.14 21.58
CA LYS A 69 -4.17 -0.56 21.84
C LYS A 69 -5.16 -0.92 20.72
N LEU A 70 -4.74 -0.83 19.46
CA LEU A 70 -5.55 -1.25 18.31
C LEU A 70 -5.89 -2.74 18.37
N HIS A 71 -4.94 -3.59 18.75
CA HIS A 71 -5.18 -5.01 18.99
C HIS A 71 -6.16 -5.24 20.13
N ALA A 72 -6.09 -4.46 21.21
CA ALA A 72 -7.04 -4.56 22.31
C ALA A 72 -8.49 -4.22 21.92
N TYR A 73 -8.66 -3.38 20.89
CA TYR A 73 -9.97 -3.15 20.26
C TYR A 73 -10.41 -4.29 19.33
N GLY A 74 -9.52 -5.23 18.99
CA GLY A 74 -9.78 -6.38 18.13
C GLY A 74 -9.39 -6.18 16.67
N PHE A 75 -8.70 -5.10 16.33
CA PHE A 75 -8.18 -4.88 14.98
C PHE A 75 -6.93 -5.73 14.69
N LYS A 76 -6.73 -6.07 13.44
CA LYS A 76 -5.43 -6.41 12.86
C LYS A 76 -4.85 -5.15 12.23
N VAL A 77 -3.55 -4.88 12.43
CA VAL A 77 -2.92 -3.63 11.98
C VAL A 77 -2.06 -3.89 10.76
N MET A 78 -2.33 -3.16 9.68
CA MET A 78 -1.54 -3.17 8.46
C MET A 78 -0.91 -1.81 8.22
N LEU A 79 0.29 -1.79 7.62
CA LEU A 79 0.98 -0.57 7.22
C LEU A 79 1.05 -0.47 5.69
N TRP A 80 0.89 0.73 5.18
CA TRP A 80 1.14 1.05 3.79
C TRP A 80 2.64 1.00 3.48
N THR A 81 3.02 0.43 2.35
CA THR A 81 4.37 0.40 1.81
C THR A 81 4.37 0.51 0.30
N CYS A 82 5.53 0.81 -0.29
CA CYS A 82 5.72 0.89 -1.73
C CYS A 82 7.13 0.42 -2.13
N PRO A 83 7.40 0.15 -3.43
CA PRO A 83 8.72 -0.25 -3.90
C PRO A 83 9.67 0.92 -4.15
N PHE A 84 9.31 2.13 -3.73
CA PHE A 84 10.06 3.35 -4.02
C PHE A 84 11.00 3.74 -2.87
N ILE A 85 12.13 4.35 -3.25
CA ILE A 85 13.18 4.80 -2.35
C ILE A 85 13.44 6.28 -2.63
N THR A 86 13.33 7.12 -1.61
CA THR A 86 13.63 8.55 -1.70
C THR A 86 15.11 8.76 -2.07
N PRO A 87 15.41 9.48 -3.16
CA PRO A 87 16.78 9.74 -3.58
C PRO A 87 17.57 10.52 -2.53
N ASP A 88 18.92 10.38 -2.61
CA ASP A 88 19.86 11.11 -1.75
C ASP A 88 19.73 10.83 -0.24
N THR A 89 19.16 9.69 0.12
CA THR A 89 19.09 9.18 1.50
C THR A 89 20.19 8.15 1.77
N ALA A 90 20.39 7.78 3.04
CA ALA A 90 21.32 6.73 3.41
C ALA A 90 20.91 5.38 2.79
N GLU A 91 19.63 5.07 2.81
CA GLU A 91 19.05 3.85 2.23
C GLU A 91 19.25 3.81 0.71
N PHE A 92 19.06 4.93 0.02
CA PHE A 92 19.33 5.02 -1.41
C PHE A 92 20.80 4.70 -1.74
N ARG A 93 21.74 5.33 -1.04
CA ARG A 93 23.17 5.08 -1.25
C ARG A 93 23.55 3.63 -0.96
N TYR A 94 23.06 3.08 0.15
CA TYR A 94 23.27 1.68 0.51
C TYR A 94 22.74 0.72 -0.56
N LEU A 95 21.55 0.95 -1.08
CA LEU A 95 20.93 0.13 -2.11
C LEU A 95 21.61 0.29 -3.48
N CYS A 96 22.17 1.48 -3.79
CA CYS A 96 23.03 1.67 -4.95
C CYS A 96 24.29 0.80 -4.86
N ASP A 97 24.96 0.78 -3.70
CA ASP A 97 26.18 0.00 -3.49
C ASP A 97 25.92 -1.52 -3.61
N LEU A 98 24.73 -1.97 -3.21
CA LEU A 98 24.27 -3.36 -3.39
C LEU A 98 23.83 -3.68 -4.82
N GLY A 99 23.69 -2.67 -5.69
CA GLY A 99 23.08 -2.85 -7.02
C GLY A 99 21.61 -3.25 -6.95
N ALA A 100 20.90 -2.90 -5.88
CA ALA A 100 19.55 -3.33 -5.54
C ALA A 100 18.45 -2.39 -6.09
N LEU A 101 18.80 -1.43 -6.93
CA LEU A 101 17.89 -0.50 -7.58
C LEU A 101 17.84 -0.75 -9.09
N LEU A 102 16.65 -0.60 -9.68
CA LEU A 102 16.48 -0.59 -11.13
C LEU A 102 17.31 0.53 -11.76
N LYS A 103 17.78 0.31 -12.98
CA LYS A 103 18.71 1.21 -13.68
C LYS A 103 18.10 1.74 -14.97
N ARG A 104 18.64 2.84 -15.42
CA ARG A 104 18.50 3.32 -16.79
C ARG A 104 19.43 2.54 -17.72
N LYS A 105 19.25 2.70 -19.03
CA LYS A 105 20.11 2.04 -20.05
C LYS A 105 21.58 2.44 -19.97
N ASP A 106 21.90 3.60 -19.41
CA ASP A 106 23.27 4.08 -19.19
C ASP A 106 23.93 3.50 -17.92
N GLY A 107 23.18 2.66 -17.16
CA GLY A 107 23.64 2.04 -15.93
C GLY A 107 23.45 2.87 -14.67
N SER A 108 22.99 4.11 -14.77
CA SER A 108 22.66 4.94 -13.60
C SER A 108 21.40 4.43 -12.90
N PRO A 109 21.25 4.64 -11.57
CA PRO A 109 20.01 4.35 -10.88
C PRO A 109 18.83 5.07 -11.52
N ALA A 110 17.73 4.35 -11.76
CA ALA A 110 16.54 4.92 -12.36
C ALA A 110 15.78 5.75 -11.30
N ILE A 111 15.46 6.98 -11.67
CA ILE A 111 14.55 7.84 -10.91
C ILE A 111 13.30 8.01 -11.75
N VAL A 112 12.16 7.61 -11.18
CA VAL A 112 10.84 7.67 -11.81
C VAL A 112 9.97 8.73 -11.15
N GLU A 113 9.10 9.35 -11.93
CA GLU A 113 8.06 10.23 -11.42
C GLU A 113 6.82 9.39 -11.03
N TRP A 114 6.24 9.72 -9.89
CA TRP A 114 5.00 9.12 -9.39
C TRP A 114 4.20 10.18 -8.61
N TRP A 115 3.04 9.85 -8.03
CA TRP A 115 2.17 10.85 -7.39
C TRP A 115 2.80 11.60 -6.20
N ASN A 116 3.85 11.08 -5.59
CA ASN A 116 4.60 11.75 -4.51
C ASN A 116 5.99 12.23 -4.97
N GLY A 117 6.13 12.63 -6.23
CA GLY A 117 7.36 13.22 -6.78
C GLY A 117 8.26 12.21 -7.46
N PHE A 118 9.54 12.20 -7.11
CA PHE A 118 10.59 11.41 -7.79
C PHE A 118 11.26 10.44 -6.84
N SER A 119 11.35 9.17 -7.23
CA SER A 119 11.98 8.14 -6.42
C SER A 119 12.75 7.12 -7.25
N ALA A 120 13.76 6.49 -6.63
CA ALA A 120 14.36 5.27 -7.15
C ALA A 120 13.41 4.09 -6.90
N VAL A 121 13.64 2.98 -7.60
CA VAL A 121 12.79 1.79 -7.55
C VAL A 121 13.61 0.57 -7.17
N LEU A 122 13.12 -0.24 -6.23
CA LEU A 122 13.75 -1.51 -5.87
C LEU A 122 13.72 -2.50 -7.04
N ASP A 123 14.84 -3.16 -7.25
CA ASP A 123 15.00 -4.23 -8.24
C ASP A 123 14.81 -5.60 -7.59
N PHE A 124 13.58 -6.09 -7.53
CA PHE A 124 13.28 -7.40 -6.95
C PHE A 124 13.76 -8.61 -7.80
N THR A 125 14.44 -8.38 -8.93
CA THR A 125 15.24 -9.42 -9.58
C THR A 125 16.58 -9.64 -8.86
N ASN A 126 17.03 -8.66 -8.06
CA ASN A 126 18.21 -8.75 -7.23
C ASN A 126 17.84 -9.28 -5.84
N PRO A 127 18.40 -10.43 -5.39
CA PRO A 127 18.10 -10.99 -4.08
C PRO A 127 18.39 -10.05 -2.91
N HIS A 128 19.36 -9.15 -3.03
CA HIS A 128 19.66 -8.17 -1.98
C HIS A 128 18.54 -7.13 -1.80
N ALA A 129 17.82 -6.77 -2.86
CA ALA A 129 16.66 -5.88 -2.75
C ALA A 129 15.53 -6.56 -1.96
N GLU A 130 15.25 -7.81 -2.30
CA GLU A 130 14.24 -8.62 -1.59
C GLU A 130 14.61 -8.82 -0.12
N GLU A 131 15.82 -9.28 0.17
CA GLU A 131 16.30 -9.50 1.53
C GLU A 131 16.24 -8.22 2.38
N TRP A 132 16.71 -7.11 1.83
CA TRP A 132 16.64 -5.82 2.50
C TRP A 132 15.20 -5.43 2.81
N TYR A 133 14.30 -5.50 1.82
CA TYR A 133 12.90 -5.10 1.99
C TYR A 133 12.17 -5.98 3.00
N LEU A 134 12.34 -7.29 2.92
CA LEU A 134 11.74 -8.23 3.87
C LEU A 134 12.25 -7.99 5.30
N SER A 135 13.54 -7.70 5.48
CA SER A 135 14.11 -7.42 6.81
C SER A 135 13.51 -6.18 7.47
N GLN A 136 13.17 -5.14 6.68
CA GLN A 136 12.47 -3.95 7.18
C GLN A 136 11.06 -4.34 7.69
N ASN A 137 10.31 -5.07 6.88
CA ASN A 137 8.96 -5.51 7.23
C ASN A 137 8.95 -6.44 8.45
N GLU A 138 9.87 -7.39 8.52
CA GLU A 138 10.03 -8.28 9.69
C GLU A 138 10.34 -7.49 10.96
N THR A 139 11.13 -6.43 10.85
CA THR A 139 11.44 -5.54 11.96
C THR A 139 10.19 -4.81 12.47
N LEU A 140 9.34 -4.31 11.56
CA LEU A 140 8.05 -3.69 11.91
C LEU A 140 7.13 -4.68 12.63
N MET A 141 7.00 -5.90 12.09
CA MET A 141 6.19 -6.97 12.70
C MET A 141 6.70 -7.36 14.09
N ARG A 142 8.00 -7.61 14.21
CA ARG A 142 8.61 -8.04 15.47
C ARG A 142 8.63 -6.95 16.54
N ARG A 143 8.97 -5.69 16.15
CA ARG A 143 9.17 -4.59 17.09
C ARG A 143 7.86 -3.98 17.56
N TYR A 144 6.89 -3.86 16.65
CA TYR A 144 5.65 -3.12 16.92
C TYR A 144 4.40 -4.00 16.91
N GLY A 145 4.49 -5.25 16.46
CA GLY A 145 3.36 -6.16 16.39
C GLY A 145 2.46 -5.93 15.18
N VAL A 146 2.95 -5.31 14.11
CA VAL A 146 2.22 -5.14 12.85
C VAL A 146 1.87 -6.50 12.26
N ASP A 147 0.64 -6.67 11.76
CA ASP A 147 0.13 -7.96 11.27
C ASP A 147 0.36 -8.15 9.76
N GLY A 148 0.52 -7.08 8.99
CA GLY A 148 0.71 -7.16 7.54
C GLY A 148 0.83 -5.79 6.85
N PHE A 149 0.69 -5.78 5.51
CA PHE A 149 1.03 -4.60 4.73
C PHE A 149 0.07 -4.39 3.56
N LYS A 150 -0.18 -3.11 3.23
CA LYS A 150 -0.71 -2.66 1.95
C LYS A 150 0.46 -2.34 1.04
N PHE A 151 0.60 -3.11 -0.02
CA PHE A 151 1.65 -2.98 -1.03
C PHE A 151 1.13 -2.12 -2.17
N ASP A 152 1.33 -0.82 -2.07
CA ASP A 152 0.84 0.15 -3.05
C ASP A 152 1.86 0.41 -4.16
N ALA A 153 1.46 1.14 -5.20
CA ALA A 153 2.23 1.30 -6.42
C ALA A 153 2.60 -0.05 -7.07
N GLY A 154 3.77 -0.16 -7.69
CA GLY A 154 4.19 -1.39 -8.38
C GLY A 154 3.51 -1.60 -9.73
N ASP A 155 2.79 -0.61 -10.23
CA ASP A 155 2.18 -0.62 -11.56
C ASP A 155 3.25 -0.70 -12.64
N ALA A 156 3.01 -1.48 -13.69
CA ALA A 156 3.97 -1.70 -14.77
C ALA A 156 4.44 -0.40 -15.44
N MET A 157 3.62 0.65 -15.43
CA MET A 157 3.97 1.95 -15.99
C MET A 157 5.21 2.60 -15.34
N TYR A 158 5.47 2.31 -14.06
CA TYR A 158 6.66 2.83 -13.36
C TYR A 158 7.94 2.09 -13.69
N TYR A 159 7.83 0.94 -14.35
CA TYR A 159 8.98 0.09 -14.73
C TYR A 159 9.34 0.19 -16.21
N ASP A 160 8.56 0.93 -17.01
CA ASP A 160 8.76 1.00 -18.46
C ASP A 160 10.13 1.57 -18.82
N GLY A 161 10.83 0.86 -19.71
CA GLY A 161 12.16 1.24 -20.17
C GLY A 161 13.30 1.09 -19.15
N LEU A 162 13.02 0.57 -17.94
CA LEU A 162 14.02 0.32 -16.91
C LEU A 162 14.74 -1.02 -17.14
N VAL A 163 15.94 -1.12 -16.57
CA VAL A 163 16.80 -2.30 -16.66
C VAL A 163 16.97 -2.92 -15.29
N SER A 164 16.61 -4.21 -15.18
CA SER A 164 16.83 -5.01 -13.98
C SER A 164 18.23 -5.65 -13.98
N SER A 165 18.69 -6.07 -12.81
CA SER A 165 19.99 -6.74 -12.62
C SER A 165 20.10 -8.03 -13.45
N GLU A 166 19.00 -8.77 -13.61
CA GLU A 166 18.97 -9.98 -14.43
C GLU A 166 18.83 -9.71 -15.93
N GLY A 167 18.47 -8.47 -16.34
CA GLY A 167 18.39 -8.03 -17.73
C GLY A 167 17.35 -8.73 -18.61
N LYS A 168 16.42 -9.51 -18.02
CA LYS A 168 15.46 -10.37 -18.74
C LYS A 168 14.01 -10.11 -18.39
N THR A 169 13.75 -9.27 -17.41
CA THR A 169 12.40 -9.03 -16.89
C THR A 169 11.84 -7.74 -17.46
N ASP A 170 10.65 -7.80 -18.04
CA ASP A 170 9.92 -6.63 -18.52
C ASP A 170 9.13 -5.95 -17.39
N ALA A 171 8.48 -4.83 -17.69
CA ALA A 171 7.69 -4.07 -16.74
C ALA A 171 6.59 -4.90 -16.05
N ASN A 172 5.93 -5.79 -16.79
CA ASN A 172 4.91 -6.69 -16.23
C ASN A 172 5.52 -7.74 -15.30
N GLY A 173 6.69 -8.28 -15.65
CA GLY A 173 7.42 -9.21 -14.80
C GLY A 173 7.90 -8.56 -13.51
N LEU A 174 8.29 -7.28 -13.52
CA LEU A 174 8.60 -6.53 -12.30
C LEU A 174 7.37 -6.31 -11.41
N CYS A 175 6.21 -6.02 -12.01
CA CYS A 175 4.93 -5.97 -11.30
C CYS A 175 4.58 -7.34 -10.67
N GLU A 176 4.81 -8.45 -11.38
CA GLU A 176 4.61 -9.81 -10.85
C GLU A 176 5.51 -10.09 -9.64
N LEU A 177 6.78 -9.67 -9.68
CA LEU A 177 7.70 -9.83 -8.54
C LEU A 177 7.23 -9.05 -7.32
N TRP A 178 6.76 -7.81 -7.47
CA TRP A 178 6.16 -7.04 -6.37
C TRP A 178 4.98 -7.77 -5.72
N ALA A 179 4.09 -8.32 -6.52
CA ALA A 179 2.97 -9.11 -6.02
C ALA A 179 3.41 -10.40 -5.31
N LYS A 180 4.49 -11.06 -5.77
CA LYS A 180 5.08 -12.23 -5.11
C LYS A 180 5.69 -11.88 -3.74
N ILE A 181 6.26 -10.69 -3.58
CA ILE A 181 6.71 -10.19 -2.27
C ILE A 181 5.53 -10.09 -1.32
N ALA A 182 4.43 -9.48 -1.75
CA ALA A 182 3.23 -9.32 -0.94
C ALA A 182 2.62 -10.68 -0.53
N ALA A 183 2.62 -11.66 -1.42
CA ALA A 183 2.10 -13.00 -1.15
C ALA A 183 2.83 -13.76 -0.02
N LYS A 184 3.99 -13.27 0.45
CA LYS A 184 4.70 -13.84 1.60
C LYS A 184 4.02 -13.48 2.94
N TYR A 185 3.10 -12.53 2.96
CA TYR A 185 2.40 -12.06 4.15
C TYR A 185 0.96 -12.54 4.17
N THR A 186 0.50 -13.02 5.33
CA THR A 186 -0.90 -13.49 5.51
C THR A 186 -1.90 -12.34 5.36
N PHE A 187 -1.56 -11.16 5.88
CA PHE A 187 -2.36 -9.94 5.71
C PHE A 187 -1.66 -9.05 4.68
N ASN A 188 -2.22 -9.01 3.49
CA ASN A 188 -1.69 -8.23 2.37
C ASN A 188 -2.83 -7.60 1.58
N GLU A 189 -2.53 -6.49 0.92
CA GLU A 189 -3.39 -5.87 -0.08
C GLU A 189 -2.50 -5.24 -1.14
N LEU A 190 -2.86 -5.42 -2.43
CA LEU A 190 -2.16 -4.82 -3.57
C LEU A 190 -3.17 -4.18 -4.51
N ARG A 191 -2.75 -3.13 -5.21
CA ARG A 191 -3.52 -2.59 -6.32
C ARG A 191 -2.99 -3.05 -7.68
N ALA A 192 -1.68 -3.29 -7.83
CA ALA A 192 -1.04 -3.71 -9.07
C ALA A 192 -0.61 -5.17 -9.01
N CYS A 193 -1.11 -6.00 -9.91
CA CYS A 193 -0.80 -7.42 -10.02
C CYS A 193 -0.69 -7.85 -11.48
N TRP A 194 0.20 -8.81 -11.75
CA TRP A 194 0.32 -9.44 -13.07
C TRP A 194 0.54 -10.95 -12.91
N LYS A 195 -0.31 -11.76 -13.55
CA LYS A 195 -0.24 -13.25 -13.52
C LYS A 195 -0.20 -13.89 -12.12
N CYS A 196 -0.80 -13.24 -11.12
CA CYS A 196 -0.75 -13.65 -9.71
C CYS A 196 -2.09 -14.17 -9.18
N GLY A 197 -3.08 -14.47 -10.05
CA GLY A 197 -4.41 -14.94 -9.64
C GLY A 197 -4.41 -16.26 -8.85
N ASN A 198 -3.33 -17.04 -8.89
CA ASN A 198 -3.16 -18.26 -8.11
C ASN A 198 -2.52 -18.04 -6.73
N LEU A 199 -2.21 -16.81 -6.38
CA LEU A 199 -1.59 -16.48 -5.09
C LEU A 199 -2.64 -16.05 -4.07
N SER A 200 -2.31 -16.21 -2.78
CA SER A 200 -3.14 -15.74 -1.66
C SER A 200 -2.92 -14.25 -1.42
N ILE A 201 -3.40 -13.42 -2.35
CA ILE A 201 -3.31 -11.96 -2.30
C ILE A 201 -4.69 -11.32 -2.38
N VAL A 202 -4.84 -10.18 -1.70
CA VAL A 202 -6.02 -9.31 -1.84
C VAL A 202 -5.71 -8.28 -2.92
N GLN A 203 -6.38 -8.41 -4.06
CA GLN A 203 -6.24 -7.44 -5.13
C GLN A 203 -7.32 -6.36 -5.02
N ARG A 204 -6.92 -5.14 -4.73
CA ARG A 204 -7.78 -3.97 -4.74
C ARG A 204 -7.89 -3.42 -6.16
N LEU A 205 -9.08 -2.99 -6.55
CA LEU A 205 -9.28 -2.19 -7.77
C LEU A 205 -8.57 -0.84 -7.60
N CYS A 206 -8.28 -0.16 -8.71
CA CYS A 206 -7.76 1.20 -8.66
C CYS A 206 -8.79 2.15 -8.03
N ASP A 207 -8.32 3.30 -7.58
CA ASP A 207 -9.13 4.33 -6.92
C ASP A 207 -10.34 4.69 -7.77
N LYS A 208 -11.54 4.59 -7.18
CA LYS A 208 -12.81 4.91 -7.83
C LYS A 208 -13.24 6.32 -7.49
N SER A 209 -13.82 7.02 -8.46
CA SER A 209 -14.45 8.30 -8.22
C SER A 209 -15.79 8.14 -7.52
N HIS A 210 -16.17 9.14 -6.71
CA HIS A 210 -17.49 9.23 -6.09
C HIS A 210 -18.54 9.60 -7.15
N THR A 211 -18.90 8.64 -7.98
CA THR A 211 -19.84 8.79 -9.12
C THR A 211 -20.49 7.47 -9.48
N TRP A 212 -21.67 7.55 -10.07
CA TRP A 212 -22.38 6.40 -10.67
C TRP A 212 -21.73 5.91 -11.97
N GLY A 213 -20.89 6.72 -12.62
CA GLY A 213 -20.34 6.49 -13.95
C GLY A 213 -19.25 5.43 -14.03
N GLU A 214 -18.61 5.39 -15.21
CA GLU A 214 -17.64 4.36 -15.61
C GLU A 214 -16.35 4.30 -14.73
N ASN A 215 -15.97 5.40 -14.11
CA ASN A 215 -14.84 5.41 -13.16
C ASN A 215 -15.29 5.35 -11.69
N GLY A 216 -16.53 5.00 -11.44
CA GLY A 216 -17.14 4.87 -10.12
C GLY A 216 -17.87 3.55 -9.95
N LEU A 217 -19.11 3.62 -9.45
CA LEU A 217 -19.90 2.43 -9.11
C LEU A 217 -20.16 1.50 -10.31
N ALA A 218 -20.38 2.05 -11.51
CA ALA A 218 -20.63 1.23 -12.71
C ALA A 218 -19.42 0.35 -13.09
N ALA A 219 -18.19 0.70 -12.71
CA ALA A 219 -17.02 -0.11 -12.97
C ALA A 219 -16.85 -1.28 -11.99
N LEU A 220 -17.43 -1.21 -10.79
CA LEU A 220 -17.16 -2.20 -9.74
C LEU A 220 -17.53 -3.62 -10.15
N VAL A 221 -18.72 -3.82 -10.70
CA VAL A 221 -19.20 -5.16 -11.06
C VAL A 221 -18.37 -5.78 -12.20
N PRO A 222 -18.17 -5.10 -13.36
CA PRO A 222 -17.36 -5.67 -14.43
C PRO A 222 -15.89 -5.88 -14.03
N ASP A 223 -15.29 -4.96 -13.28
CA ASP A 223 -13.89 -5.09 -12.83
C ASP A 223 -13.72 -6.27 -11.85
N MET A 224 -14.61 -6.43 -10.88
CA MET A 224 -14.60 -7.55 -9.94
C MET A 224 -14.83 -8.90 -10.62
N LEU A 225 -15.72 -8.95 -11.62
CA LEU A 225 -15.93 -10.15 -12.43
C LEU A 225 -14.66 -10.48 -13.24
N ALA A 226 -14.03 -9.49 -13.86
CA ALA A 226 -12.78 -9.67 -14.59
C ALA A 226 -11.66 -10.20 -13.66
N GLN A 227 -11.50 -9.66 -12.45
CA GLN A 227 -10.58 -10.18 -11.45
C GLN A 227 -10.85 -11.67 -11.17
N GLY A 228 -12.10 -12.03 -10.90
CA GLY A 228 -12.51 -13.41 -10.63
C GLY A 228 -12.19 -14.36 -11.78
N LEU A 229 -12.45 -13.94 -13.03
CA LEU A 229 -12.12 -14.71 -14.24
C LEU A 229 -10.61 -14.90 -14.43
N LEU A 230 -9.81 -13.94 -13.99
CA LEU A 230 -8.34 -14.04 -14.00
C LEU A 230 -7.77 -14.84 -12.83
N GLY A 231 -8.62 -15.39 -11.96
CA GLY A 231 -8.25 -16.27 -10.86
C GLY A 231 -7.93 -15.56 -9.54
N TYR A 232 -8.17 -14.24 -9.43
CA TYR A 232 -8.01 -13.52 -8.18
C TYR A 232 -9.20 -13.82 -7.26
N ALA A 233 -8.99 -14.72 -6.30
CA ALA A 233 -10.04 -15.19 -5.40
C ALA A 233 -10.47 -14.17 -4.34
N TYR A 234 -9.63 -13.17 -4.08
CA TYR A 234 -9.84 -12.17 -3.03
C TYR A 234 -9.76 -10.77 -3.64
N GLY A 235 -10.89 -10.22 -4.00
CA GLY A 235 -11.02 -8.88 -4.55
C GLY A 235 -11.41 -7.86 -3.47
N CYS A 236 -10.89 -6.64 -3.57
CA CYS A 236 -11.31 -5.48 -2.82
C CYS A 236 -11.80 -4.40 -3.80
N PRO A 237 -13.07 -3.95 -3.71
CA PRO A 237 -13.66 -3.04 -4.69
C PRO A 237 -13.20 -1.58 -4.56
N ASP A 238 -12.26 -1.28 -3.68
CA ASP A 238 -11.87 0.04 -3.20
C ASP A 238 -12.72 0.51 -1.99
N MET A 239 -12.60 1.76 -1.57
CA MET A 239 -13.34 2.30 -0.42
C MET A 239 -14.83 2.51 -0.76
N ILE A 240 -15.68 2.37 0.25
CA ILE A 240 -17.10 2.72 0.14
C ILE A 240 -17.24 4.18 -0.28
N GLY A 241 -18.01 4.44 -1.32
CA GLY A 241 -18.17 5.77 -1.90
C GLY A 241 -17.02 6.23 -2.81
N GLY A 242 -16.01 5.37 -3.05
CA GLY A 242 -14.83 5.65 -3.87
C GLY A 242 -13.63 6.12 -3.07
N GLY A 243 -12.42 5.93 -3.60
CA GLY A 243 -11.13 6.25 -2.97
C GLY A 243 -10.31 7.30 -3.70
N ASN A 244 -10.84 7.91 -4.77
CA ASN A 244 -10.10 8.92 -5.52
C ASN A 244 -9.87 10.18 -4.67
N PHE A 245 -8.61 10.45 -4.36
CA PHE A 245 -8.19 11.58 -3.51
C PHE A 245 -8.81 12.94 -3.95
N ALA A 246 -8.94 13.18 -5.24
CA ALA A 246 -9.51 14.42 -5.77
C ALA A 246 -11.01 14.62 -5.43
N ASP A 247 -11.70 13.60 -4.94
CA ASP A 247 -13.12 13.67 -4.56
C ASP A 247 -13.33 14.00 -3.08
N PHE A 248 -12.27 14.00 -2.25
CA PHE A 248 -12.34 14.28 -0.83
C PHE A 248 -11.97 15.74 -0.45
N THR A 249 -12.28 16.69 -1.32
CA THR A 249 -12.17 18.11 -0.98
C THR A 249 -13.32 18.52 -0.04
N PRO A 250 -13.11 19.52 0.87
CA PRO A 250 -14.16 19.99 1.76
C PRO A 250 -15.44 20.43 1.05
N GLU A 251 -15.34 20.92 -0.19
CA GLU A 251 -16.47 21.32 -1.02
C GLU A 251 -17.27 20.12 -1.53
N LYS A 252 -16.59 19.12 -2.07
CA LYS A 252 -17.23 17.90 -2.57
C LYS A 252 -17.85 17.09 -1.44
N MET A 253 -17.19 17.03 -0.28
CA MET A 253 -17.71 16.33 0.90
C MET A 253 -19.00 16.92 1.46
N LYS A 254 -19.27 18.22 1.26
CA LYS A 254 -20.56 18.83 1.62
C LYS A 254 -21.72 18.36 0.74
N ASN A 255 -21.42 17.93 -0.47
CA ASN A 255 -22.38 17.51 -1.46
C ASN A 255 -22.26 16.01 -1.76
N LEU A 256 -21.86 15.21 -0.75
CA LEU A 256 -21.72 13.77 -0.88
C LEU A 256 -23.06 13.15 -1.28
N ASP A 257 -23.05 12.37 -2.36
CA ASP A 257 -24.20 11.58 -2.75
C ASP A 257 -24.35 10.38 -1.80
N THR A 258 -25.26 10.49 -0.84
CA THR A 258 -25.48 9.45 0.19
C THR A 258 -26.17 8.21 -0.35
N GLU A 259 -26.78 8.28 -1.55
CA GLU A 259 -27.35 7.10 -2.22
C GLU A 259 -26.23 6.25 -2.84
N LEU A 260 -25.11 6.88 -3.21
CA LEU A 260 -23.93 6.19 -3.75
C LEU A 260 -23.14 5.45 -2.67
N VAL A 261 -23.22 5.90 -1.39
CA VAL A 261 -22.54 5.29 -0.25
C VAL A 261 -23.35 4.13 0.32
#